data_ccf761315969a8ae83c56162f74a3686
#
_entry.id   ccf761315969a8ae83c56162f74a3686
#
_cell.length_a   1.000
_cell.length_b   1.000
_cell.length_c   1.000
_cell.angle_alpha   90.00
_cell.angle_beta   90.00
_cell.angle_gamma   90.00
#
_symmetry.space_group_name_H-M   'P 1'
#
loop_
_entity.id
_entity.type
_entity.pdbx_description
1 polymer ?
#
loop_
_entity_poly.entity_id
_entity_poly.type
_entity_poly.pdbx_seq_one_letter_code
_entity_poly.pdbx_strand_id
1 'polypeptide(L)'
;MSLLHESIESLELKLKNKEIKPSDLVKESLDRIKATDEKVGSFITVTEEVALKQAEALDRAQEAGRVEGKLFGIPMGIKDNIVTKDIQTTCASKILEGFNPIYDATVMNKLNKENPILLGKLNMDEFAMGGSTETSYYKLTRNPHDLDAVPGGSSGGSATAVAAGQVSFTLGSDTGGSVRQPASYCGVVGLKPTYGRVSRFGLVAFASSLDQIGPMTRTVKDNARVLEVISGVDAHDMTSAPVEVPEFSKIITGDVKGKKIALPKEYFGAGIDEDVKKAVLDGVKYLESQGAIVEEVSLPSTDHVISTYYVIASAEASSNLSRFDGIRYGYRSPNATNLEEIYKKTRGEGFGAEVKRRIMLGTYVLSSGYYDAYYKKAQQVRTLIKQDFDKVFEEYDVIIGPTAPTVAFNIGEEVGDPIKIYANDILTIPVNMAGLPGISIPCGFKGNRPIGMQIIAKPFAESTLYDVAYNFEQHYNLHDKKIEL
;
A
#
# COMPACT_ATOMS: atom_id res chain seq x y z
N MET A 1 24.74 9.29 11.01
CA MET A 1 23.72 8.84 10.04
C MET A 1 22.48 8.53 10.84
N SER A 2 21.30 8.85 10.37
CA SER A 2 20.06 8.58 11.11
C SER A 2 19.84 7.06 11.22
N LEU A 3 19.49 6.56 12.41
CA LEU A 3 19.18 5.13 12.64
C LEU A 3 17.99 4.68 11.78
N LEU A 4 17.01 5.57 11.55
CA LEU A 4 15.82 5.26 10.74
C LEU A 4 16.11 5.06 9.24
N HIS A 5 17.34 5.31 8.79
CA HIS A 5 17.79 5.00 7.44
C HIS A 5 18.51 3.65 7.35
N GLU A 6 18.78 3.00 8.47
CA GLU A 6 19.36 1.66 8.49
C GLU A 6 18.31 0.59 8.20
N SER A 7 18.75 -0.57 7.70
CA SER A 7 17.87 -1.73 7.53
C SER A 7 17.41 -2.27 8.88
N ILE A 8 16.25 -2.92 8.90
CA ILE A 8 15.72 -3.58 10.11
C ILE A 8 16.73 -4.62 10.63
N GLU A 9 17.44 -5.30 9.73
CA GLU A 9 18.50 -6.27 10.10
C GLU A 9 19.64 -5.60 10.85
N SER A 10 20.12 -4.44 10.38
CA SER A 10 21.17 -3.66 11.06
C SER A 10 20.71 -3.19 12.45
N LEU A 11 19.47 -2.66 12.53
CA LEU A 11 18.89 -2.21 13.80
C LEU A 11 18.71 -3.38 14.78
N GLU A 12 18.26 -4.54 14.32
CA GLU A 12 18.14 -5.75 15.14
C GLU A 12 19.47 -6.16 15.76
N LEU A 13 20.55 -6.15 14.97
CA LEU A 13 21.90 -6.47 15.48
C LEU A 13 22.36 -5.49 16.55
N LYS A 14 22.16 -4.18 16.34
CA LYS A 14 22.49 -3.14 17.32
C LYS A 14 21.67 -3.28 18.61
N LEU A 15 20.38 -3.59 18.49
CA LEU A 15 19.51 -3.86 19.65
C LEU A 15 19.97 -5.11 20.41
N LYS A 16 20.30 -6.20 19.74
CA LYS A 16 20.81 -7.43 20.36
C LYS A 16 22.16 -7.21 21.05
N ASN A 17 23.03 -6.41 20.47
CA ASN A 17 24.33 -6.05 21.03
C ASN A 17 24.24 -4.97 22.12
N LYS A 18 23.05 -4.41 22.38
CA LYS A 18 22.81 -3.29 23.31
C LYS A 18 23.59 -2.01 22.93
N GLU A 19 23.88 -1.82 21.66
CA GLU A 19 24.49 -0.60 21.12
C GLU A 19 23.50 0.56 21.08
N ILE A 20 22.21 0.23 20.90
CA ILE A 20 21.07 1.16 20.96
C ILE A 20 19.94 0.52 21.76
N LYS A 21 19.00 1.36 22.21
CA LYS A 21 17.76 0.94 22.90
C LYS A 21 16.54 1.18 22.00
N PRO A 22 15.42 0.43 22.21
CA PRO A 22 14.14 0.75 21.60
C PRO A 22 13.71 2.22 21.79
N SER A 23 13.95 2.79 22.98
CA SER A 23 13.66 4.19 23.26
C SER A 23 14.48 5.19 22.44
N ASP A 24 15.70 4.85 22.02
CA ASP A 24 16.51 5.69 21.11
C ASP A 24 15.84 5.80 19.75
N LEU A 25 15.36 4.68 19.19
CA LEU A 25 14.66 4.62 17.90
C LEU A 25 13.34 5.40 17.93
N VAL A 26 12.56 5.23 19.01
CA VAL A 26 11.29 5.96 19.18
C VAL A 26 11.53 7.45 19.32
N LYS A 27 12.53 7.85 20.09
CA LYS A 27 12.89 9.27 20.24
C LYS A 27 13.30 9.87 18.91
N GLU A 28 14.17 9.21 18.15
CA GLU A 28 14.59 9.68 16.82
C GLU A 28 13.38 9.78 15.87
N SER A 29 12.46 8.79 15.87
CA SER A 29 11.23 8.84 15.10
C SER A 29 10.34 10.04 15.47
N LEU A 30 10.09 10.25 16.76
CA LEU A 30 9.28 11.36 17.24
C LEU A 30 9.92 12.72 16.91
N ASP A 31 11.23 12.85 17.08
CA ASP A 31 11.97 14.07 16.71
C ASP A 31 11.87 14.32 15.20
N ARG A 32 12.00 13.28 14.37
CA ARG A 32 11.85 13.38 12.92
C ARG A 32 10.43 13.73 12.51
N ILE A 33 9.41 13.13 13.13
CA ILE A 33 7.99 13.48 12.92
C ILE A 33 7.77 14.96 13.26
N LYS A 34 8.20 15.42 14.43
CA LYS A 34 8.07 16.83 14.85
C LYS A 34 8.75 17.81 13.88
N ALA A 35 9.90 17.43 13.33
CA ALA A 35 10.65 18.28 12.39
C ALA A 35 10.05 18.33 10.98
N THR A 36 9.33 17.28 10.54
CA THR A 36 8.97 17.12 9.12
C THR A 36 7.49 16.98 8.83
N ASP A 37 6.66 16.52 9.79
CA ASP A 37 5.26 16.18 9.48
C ASP A 37 4.39 17.43 9.20
N GLU A 38 4.75 18.59 9.71
CA GLU A 38 4.08 19.84 9.34
C GLU A 38 4.22 20.13 7.82
N LYS A 39 5.37 19.74 7.22
CA LYS A 39 5.62 19.90 5.78
C LYS A 39 4.98 18.82 4.95
N VAL A 40 5.11 17.55 5.38
CA VAL A 40 4.72 16.39 4.55
C VAL A 40 3.34 15.82 4.88
N GLY A 41 2.83 15.98 6.11
CA GLY A 41 1.47 15.61 6.50
C GLY A 41 1.16 14.10 6.45
N SER A 42 2.11 13.25 6.84
CA SER A 42 1.97 11.79 6.76
C SER A 42 1.07 11.18 7.83
N PHE A 43 0.99 11.79 9.04
CA PHE A 43 0.22 11.26 10.17
C PHE A 43 -1.12 11.99 10.34
N ILE A 44 -2.22 11.23 10.54
CA ILE A 44 -3.48 11.75 11.09
C ILE A 44 -3.38 11.81 12.62
N THR A 45 -2.86 10.74 13.22
CA THR A 45 -2.71 10.61 14.68
C THR A 45 -1.32 10.13 15.02
N VAL A 46 -0.59 10.86 15.84
CA VAL A 46 0.68 10.41 16.44
C VAL A 46 0.40 9.86 17.85
N THR A 47 0.90 8.66 18.14
CA THR A 47 0.67 7.94 19.41
C THR A 47 1.89 8.06 20.35
N GLU A 48 2.39 9.29 20.55
CA GLU A 48 3.63 9.58 21.30
C GLU A 48 3.67 8.90 22.67
N GLU A 49 2.64 9.08 23.52
CA GLU A 49 2.60 8.50 24.86
C GLU A 49 2.60 6.97 24.84
N VAL A 50 1.85 6.36 23.92
CA VAL A 50 1.79 4.90 23.76
C VAL A 50 3.14 4.37 23.30
N ALA A 51 3.76 5.02 22.32
CA ALA A 51 5.06 4.63 21.77
C ALA A 51 6.17 4.70 22.83
N LEU A 52 6.23 5.78 23.61
CA LEU A 52 7.22 5.94 24.68
C LEU A 52 7.04 4.87 25.76
N LYS A 53 5.80 4.59 26.19
CA LYS A 53 5.52 3.55 27.17
C LYS A 53 5.88 2.14 26.67
N GLN A 54 5.63 1.83 25.39
CA GLN A 54 6.05 0.58 24.77
C GLN A 54 7.58 0.49 24.71
N ALA A 55 8.26 1.56 24.31
CA ALA A 55 9.72 1.62 24.25
C ALA A 55 10.37 1.34 25.60
N GLU A 56 9.91 1.99 26.67
CA GLU A 56 10.40 1.74 28.04
C GLU A 56 10.19 0.28 28.49
N ALA A 57 9.08 -0.34 28.09
CA ALA A 57 8.84 -1.76 28.40
C ALA A 57 9.83 -2.67 27.66
N LEU A 58 10.14 -2.36 26.39
CA LEU A 58 11.10 -3.09 25.60
C LEU A 58 12.55 -2.82 26.02
N ASP A 59 12.88 -1.61 26.50
CA ASP A 59 14.19 -1.32 27.09
C ASP A 59 14.46 -2.22 28.32
N ARG A 60 13.49 -2.36 29.21
CA ARG A 60 13.58 -3.29 30.37
C ARG A 60 13.71 -4.74 29.92
N ALA A 61 13.02 -5.15 28.85
CA ALA A 61 13.15 -6.48 28.30
C ALA A 61 14.55 -6.73 27.72
N GLN A 62 15.11 -5.75 26.97
CA GLN A 62 16.46 -5.80 26.42
C GLN A 62 17.52 -5.87 27.55
N GLU A 63 17.39 -5.07 28.60
CA GLU A 63 18.29 -5.10 29.77
C GLU A 63 18.29 -6.48 30.44
N ALA A 64 17.13 -7.12 30.52
CA ALA A 64 16.97 -8.48 31.02
C ALA A 64 17.41 -9.59 30.03
N GLY A 65 17.97 -9.23 28.87
CA GLY A 65 18.43 -10.16 27.83
C GLY A 65 17.30 -10.79 27.01
N ARG A 66 16.08 -10.26 27.07
CA ARG A 66 14.91 -10.74 26.32
C ARG A 66 14.68 -9.84 25.11
N VAL A 67 15.38 -10.11 24.01
CA VAL A 67 15.19 -9.45 22.71
C VAL A 67 14.49 -10.45 21.80
N GLU A 68 13.16 -10.50 21.90
CA GLU A 68 12.32 -11.48 21.22
C GLU A 68 11.42 -10.82 20.19
N GLY A 69 11.29 -11.43 19.00
CA GLY A 69 10.49 -10.97 17.88
C GLY A 69 11.32 -10.45 16.73
N LYS A 70 10.81 -10.66 15.51
CA LYS A 70 11.47 -10.26 14.25
C LYS A 70 11.54 -8.75 14.04
N LEU A 71 10.74 -7.99 14.79
CA LEU A 71 10.57 -6.53 14.67
C LEU A 71 10.76 -5.82 16.01
N PHE A 72 11.44 -6.45 16.97
CA PHE A 72 11.64 -5.95 18.32
C PHE A 72 12.17 -4.51 18.36
N GLY A 73 11.37 -3.59 18.90
CA GLY A 73 11.74 -2.18 19.05
C GLY A 73 11.71 -1.34 17.77
N ILE A 74 11.34 -1.92 16.62
CA ILE A 74 11.35 -1.23 15.33
C ILE A 74 10.14 -0.29 15.20
N PRO A 75 10.33 1.01 14.92
CA PRO A 75 9.25 1.98 14.75
C PRO A 75 8.40 1.69 13.49
N MET A 76 7.08 1.73 13.64
CA MET A 76 6.14 1.53 12.54
C MET A 76 5.01 2.56 12.50
N GLY A 77 4.43 2.74 11.30
CA GLY A 77 3.18 3.47 11.08
C GLY A 77 2.13 2.60 10.40
N ILE A 78 0.85 2.83 10.67
CA ILE A 78 -0.25 2.01 10.15
C ILE A 78 -1.26 2.90 9.44
N LYS A 79 -1.59 2.55 8.18
CA LYS A 79 -2.64 3.25 7.40
C LYS A 79 -3.95 3.32 8.17
N ASP A 80 -4.63 4.45 8.12
CA ASP A 80 -5.76 4.75 9.00
C ASP A 80 -7.07 4.01 8.66
N ASN A 81 -7.03 3.03 7.78
CA ASN A 81 -8.12 2.07 7.53
C ASN A 81 -7.88 0.67 8.12
N ILE A 82 -6.76 0.47 8.82
CA ILE A 82 -6.47 -0.77 9.56
C ILE A 82 -6.82 -0.53 11.01
N VAL A 83 -7.83 -1.23 11.53
CA VAL A 83 -8.31 -1.01 12.91
C VAL A 83 -7.23 -1.39 13.92
N THR A 84 -7.02 -0.48 14.87
CA THR A 84 -6.04 -0.61 15.94
C THR A 84 -6.76 -0.33 17.26
N LYS A 85 -6.79 -1.31 18.16
CA LYS A 85 -7.53 -1.23 19.40
C LYS A 85 -7.18 0.03 20.19
N ASP A 86 -8.21 0.71 20.69
CA ASP A 86 -8.14 1.93 21.52
C ASP A 86 -7.46 3.13 20.85
N ILE A 87 -7.11 3.03 19.53
CA ILE A 87 -6.53 4.12 18.75
C ILE A 87 -7.49 4.51 17.63
N GLN A 88 -7.81 5.80 17.56
CA GLN A 88 -8.76 6.32 16.58
C GLN A 88 -8.43 5.83 15.17
N THR A 89 -9.45 5.34 14.45
CA THR A 89 -9.36 4.85 13.08
C THR A 89 -10.47 5.50 12.25
N THR A 90 -10.10 6.40 11.33
CA THR A 90 -11.06 7.28 10.64
C THR A 90 -11.21 7.01 9.16
N CYS A 91 -10.32 6.22 8.55
CA CYS A 91 -10.22 6.09 7.08
C CYS A 91 -10.07 7.45 6.37
N ALA A 92 -9.44 8.42 7.02
CA ALA A 92 -9.32 9.81 6.57
C ALA A 92 -10.68 10.48 6.24
N SER A 93 -11.78 10.06 6.90
CA SER A 93 -13.15 10.51 6.67
C SER A 93 -13.78 11.07 7.92
N LYS A 94 -14.59 12.14 7.75
CA LYS A 94 -15.42 12.69 8.83
C LYS A 94 -16.42 11.68 9.37
N ILE A 95 -16.92 10.75 8.55
CA ILE A 95 -17.96 9.77 8.95
C ILE A 95 -17.48 8.87 10.10
N LEU A 96 -16.18 8.65 10.25
CA LEU A 96 -15.57 7.87 11.33
C LEU A 96 -14.82 8.73 12.36
N GLU A 97 -15.03 10.04 12.37
CA GLU A 97 -14.43 10.91 13.39
C GLU A 97 -14.84 10.44 14.79
N GLY A 98 -13.85 10.30 15.68
CA GLY A 98 -14.03 9.82 17.05
C GLY A 98 -14.25 8.31 17.19
N PHE A 99 -14.13 7.52 16.12
CA PHE A 99 -14.26 6.06 16.21
C PHE A 99 -12.97 5.43 16.73
N ASN A 100 -13.06 4.83 17.94
CA ASN A 100 -11.98 4.03 18.55
C ASN A 100 -12.38 2.55 18.50
N PRO A 101 -11.68 1.71 17.74
CA PRO A 101 -11.96 0.28 17.67
C PRO A 101 -11.72 -0.43 19.02
N ILE A 102 -12.55 -1.44 19.31
CA ILE A 102 -12.44 -2.26 20.53
C ILE A 102 -11.60 -3.53 20.33
N TYR A 103 -11.06 -3.74 19.13
CA TYR A 103 -10.25 -4.89 18.75
C TYR A 103 -9.17 -4.46 17.76
N ASP A 104 -8.15 -5.29 17.61
CA ASP A 104 -7.10 -5.16 16.62
C ASP A 104 -7.41 -5.93 15.34
N ALA A 105 -6.99 -5.39 14.20
CA ALA A 105 -6.89 -6.18 12.97
C ALA A 105 -5.94 -7.38 13.17
N THR A 106 -6.16 -8.47 12.42
CA THR A 106 -5.28 -9.65 12.50
C THR A 106 -3.81 -9.30 12.25
N VAL A 107 -3.52 -8.40 11.31
CA VAL A 107 -2.14 -7.93 11.08
C VAL A 107 -1.54 -7.23 12.31
N MET A 108 -2.33 -6.46 13.05
CA MET A 108 -1.90 -5.83 14.30
C MET A 108 -1.63 -6.87 15.39
N ASN A 109 -2.51 -7.87 15.53
CA ASN A 109 -2.29 -8.98 16.47
C ASN A 109 -1.01 -9.76 16.17
N LYS A 110 -0.68 -9.95 14.88
CA LYS A 110 0.57 -10.61 14.45
C LYS A 110 1.78 -9.72 14.71
N LEU A 111 1.72 -8.44 14.34
CA LEU A 111 2.78 -7.48 14.62
C LEU A 111 3.07 -7.35 16.11
N ASN A 112 2.05 -7.22 16.96
CA ASN A 112 2.22 -7.08 18.40
C ASN A 112 2.99 -8.25 19.05
N LYS A 113 2.94 -9.45 18.46
CA LYS A 113 3.74 -10.61 18.91
C LYS A 113 5.23 -10.48 18.59
N GLU A 114 5.57 -9.66 17.60
CA GLU A 114 6.94 -9.42 17.14
C GLU A 114 7.54 -8.12 17.71
N ASN A 115 6.81 -7.45 18.59
CA ASN A 115 7.23 -6.30 19.37
C ASN A 115 7.72 -5.06 18.60
N PRO A 116 7.15 -4.65 17.45
CA PRO A 116 7.40 -3.32 16.91
C PRO A 116 6.73 -2.25 17.76
N ILE A 117 7.07 -0.98 17.53
CA ILE A 117 6.50 0.15 18.25
C ILE A 117 5.68 1.01 17.30
N LEU A 118 4.40 1.20 17.61
CA LEU A 118 3.47 1.98 16.80
C LEU A 118 3.63 3.48 17.07
N LEU A 119 4.04 4.25 16.06
CA LEU A 119 4.19 5.71 16.13
C LEU A 119 2.88 6.45 15.81
N GLY A 120 1.96 5.81 15.07
CA GLY A 120 0.66 6.42 14.78
C GLY A 120 -0.07 5.88 13.56
N LYS A 121 -1.18 6.60 13.25
CA LYS A 121 -2.08 6.31 12.13
C LYS A 121 -1.80 7.27 10.98
N LEU A 122 -1.63 6.71 9.78
CA LEU A 122 -1.12 7.40 8.61
C LEU A 122 -2.24 7.85 7.67
N ASN A 123 -2.05 9.06 7.12
CA ASN A 123 -2.99 9.68 6.21
C ASN A 123 -3.18 8.88 4.91
N MET A 124 -4.34 9.05 4.30
CA MET A 124 -4.76 8.28 3.14
C MET A 124 -5.85 9.03 2.36
N ASP A 125 -6.14 8.61 1.15
CA ASP A 125 -7.39 9.00 0.50
C ASP A 125 -8.59 8.46 1.26
N GLU A 126 -9.65 9.24 1.34
CA GLU A 126 -10.87 8.89 2.09
C GLU A 126 -11.40 7.51 1.69
N PHE A 127 -11.54 6.59 2.66
CA PHE A 127 -11.93 5.18 2.47
C PHE A 127 -11.13 4.43 1.41
N ALA A 128 -9.86 4.78 1.23
CA ALA A 128 -8.98 4.23 0.20
C ALA A 128 -9.45 4.50 -1.24
N MET A 129 -10.28 5.53 -1.46
CA MET A 129 -10.85 5.93 -2.74
C MET A 129 -10.16 7.17 -3.29
N GLY A 130 -9.08 6.96 -4.02
CA GLY A 130 -8.26 8.00 -4.63
C GLY A 130 -6.93 7.44 -5.09
N GLY A 131 -6.08 8.30 -5.65
CA GLY A 131 -4.74 7.95 -6.14
C GLY A 131 -3.68 9.02 -5.82
N SER A 132 -4.00 10.00 -4.96
CA SER A 132 -3.12 11.14 -4.69
C SER A 132 -3.04 11.56 -3.22
N THR A 133 -3.90 11.00 -2.36
CA THR A 133 -4.08 11.38 -0.94
C THR A 133 -4.60 12.82 -0.75
N GLU A 134 -5.18 13.41 -1.79
CA GLU A 134 -5.81 14.74 -1.74
C GLU A 134 -7.25 14.70 -1.21
N THR A 135 -7.88 13.51 -1.15
CA THR A 135 -9.29 13.36 -0.71
C THR A 135 -9.43 13.23 0.81
N SER A 136 -8.33 13.24 1.56
CA SER A 136 -8.38 13.19 3.02
C SER A 136 -9.16 14.35 3.63
N TYR A 137 -10.06 14.06 4.56
CA TYR A 137 -10.78 15.07 5.33
C TYR A 137 -9.88 15.87 6.27
N TYR A 138 -8.78 15.27 6.76
CA TYR A 138 -7.97 15.84 7.83
C TYR A 138 -6.89 16.78 7.35
N LYS A 139 -6.09 16.40 6.38
CA LYS A 139 -4.98 17.20 5.87
C LYS A 139 -4.50 16.70 4.51
N LEU A 140 -3.74 17.54 3.83
CA LEU A 140 -3.02 17.19 2.62
C LEU A 140 -1.71 16.46 2.98
N THR A 141 -1.37 15.41 2.23
CA THR A 141 -0.04 14.79 2.29
C THR A 141 0.78 15.19 1.06
N ARG A 142 2.06 15.46 1.25
CA ARG A 142 2.98 15.93 0.22
C ARG A 142 4.10 14.92 -0.02
N ASN A 143 4.62 14.90 -1.22
CA ASN A 143 5.72 14.03 -1.58
C ASN A 143 7.04 14.53 -0.95
N PRO A 144 7.78 13.69 -0.20
CA PRO A 144 9.04 14.12 0.42
C PRO A 144 10.13 14.52 -0.57
N HIS A 145 10.10 14.00 -1.80
CA HIS A 145 11.07 14.36 -2.85
C HIS A 145 10.77 15.71 -3.52
N ASP A 146 9.51 16.15 -3.46
CA ASP A 146 9.03 17.41 -4.05
C ASP A 146 7.73 17.81 -3.36
N LEU A 147 7.80 18.81 -2.47
CA LEU A 147 6.66 19.24 -1.65
C LEU A 147 5.48 19.83 -2.45
N ASP A 148 5.68 20.14 -3.72
CA ASP A 148 4.62 20.60 -4.62
C ASP A 148 3.92 19.42 -5.33
N ALA A 149 4.44 18.21 -5.20
CA ALA A 149 3.90 17.00 -5.80
C ALA A 149 3.08 16.16 -4.81
N VAL A 150 2.16 15.35 -5.37
CA VAL A 150 1.40 14.36 -4.61
C VAL A 150 2.27 13.16 -4.21
N PRO A 151 2.02 12.52 -3.07
CA PRO A 151 2.72 11.30 -2.65
C PRO A 151 2.20 10.05 -3.35
N GLY A 152 1.16 10.19 -4.16
CA GLY A 152 0.32 9.09 -4.61
C GLY A 152 -0.73 8.68 -3.57
N GLY A 153 -1.47 7.62 -3.88
CA GLY A 153 -2.54 7.13 -3.02
C GLY A 153 -3.06 5.74 -3.41
N SER A 154 -3.93 5.22 -2.59
CA SER A 154 -4.52 5.83 -1.38
C SER A 154 -3.64 5.73 -0.13
N SER A 155 -2.47 5.04 -0.14
CA SER A 155 -1.56 4.92 1.01
C SER A 155 -0.45 5.98 0.98
N GLY A 156 -0.75 7.23 0.62
CA GLY A 156 0.25 8.30 0.49
C GLY A 156 0.96 8.61 1.79
N GLY A 157 0.25 8.69 2.91
CA GLY A 157 0.88 8.88 4.23
C GLY A 157 1.83 7.74 4.61
N SER A 158 1.50 6.48 4.22
CA SER A 158 2.37 5.33 4.46
C SER A 158 3.67 5.41 3.67
N ALA A 159 3.60 5.74 2.38
CA ALA A 159 4.79 5.93 1.55
C ALA A 159 5.64 7.11 2.02
N THR A 160 4.98 8.24 2.31
CA THR A 160 5.62 9.48 2.80
C THR A 160 6.37 9.26 4.11
N ALA A 161 5.77 8.57 5.10
CA ALA A 161 6.40 8.34 6.39
C ALA A 161 7.70 7.53 6.29
N VAL A 162 7.75 6.53 5.41
CA VAL A 162 8.97 5.75 5.13
C VAL A 162 9.99 6.59 4.37
N ALA A 163 9.58 7.27 3.31
CA ALA A 163 10.47 8.10 2.48
C ALA A 163 11.10 9.25 3.28
N ALA A 164 10.30 9.92 4.14
CA ALA A 164 10.76 11.00 5.01
C ALA A 164 11.63 10.51 6.18
N GLY A 165 11.82 9.21 6.36
CA GLY A 165 12.57 8.63 7.47
C GLY A 165 11.92 8.85 8.82
N GLN A 166 10.59 8.90 8.90
CA GLN A 166 9.84 9.06 10.14
C GLN A 166 9.63 7.72 10.87
N VAL A 167 9.59 6.62 10.13
CA VAL A 167 9.49 5.25 10.64
C VAL A 167 10.26 4.28 9.73
N SER A 168 10.61 3.10 10.25
CA SER A 168 11.35 2.08 9.48
C SER A 168 10.46 1.34 8.49
N PHE A 169 9.19 1.12 8.81
CA PHE A 169 8.21 0.48 7.92
C PHE A 169 6.78 0.93 8.20
N THR A 170 5.92 0.70 7.21
CA THR A 170 4.49 0.96 7.34
C THR A 170 3.66 -0.17 6.74
N LEU A 171 2.39 -0.26 7.13
CA LEU A 171 1.39 -1.02 6.39
C LEU A 171 0.48 -0.06 5.63
N GLY A 172 0.23 -0.39 4.37
CA GLY A 172 -0.79 0.21 3.52
C GLY A 172 -1.88 -0.79 3.16
N SER A 173 -2.84 -0.37 2.33
CA SER A 173 -3.82 -1.23 1.68
C SER A 173 -3.87 -0.94 0.19
N ASP A 174 -4.04 -1.98 -0.62
CA ASP A 174 -4.00 -1.93 -2.08
C ASP A 174 -5.25 -2.61 -2.66
N THR A 175 -6.08 -1.84 -3.32
CA THR A 175 -7.31 -2.28 -3.99
C THR A 175 -7.18 -2.21 -5.50
N GLY A 176 -6.43 -1.22 -6.01
CA GLY A 176 -6.15 -1.01 -7.43
C GLY A 176 -4.73 -0.52 -7.72
N GLY A 177 -3.85 -0.50 -6.69
CA GLY A 177 -2.50 0.03 -6.80
C GLY A 177 -2.05 0.81 -5.57
N SER A 178 -2.94 0.94 -4.57
CA SER A 178 -2.79 1.91 -3.48
C SER A 178 -1.67 1.64 -2.45
N VAL A 179 -0.83 0.62 -2.64
CA VAL A 179 0.49 0.42 -2.00
C VAL A 179 1.59 0.68 -3.02
N ARG A 180 1.47 0.10 -4.21
CA ARG A 180 2.51 0.10 -5.25
C ARG A 180 2.70 1.48 -5.88
N GLN A 181 1.60 2.16 -6.24
CA GLN A 181 1.65 3.49 -6.87
C GLN A 181 2.26 4.54 -5.94
N PRO A 182 1.81 4.73 -4.67
CA PRO A 182 2.48 5.68 -3.79
C PRO A 182 3.91 5.27 -3.43
N ALA A 183 4.25 3.96 -3.40
CA ALA A 183 5.63 3.51 -3.27
C ALA A 183 6.49 3.98 -4.45
N SER A 184 5.98 3.89 -5.69
CA SER A 184 6.63 4.41 -6.88
C SER A 184 6.88 5.91 -6.78
N TYR A 185 5.86 6.69 -6.40
CA TYR A 185 5.95 8.15 -6.35
C TYR A 185 6.85 8.68 -5.22
N CYS A 186 6.96 7.94 -4.12
CA CYS A 186 7.80 8.30 -2.98
C CYS A 186 9.17 7.59 -2.95
N GLY A 187 9.49 6.76 -3.96
CA GLY A 187 10.80 6.10 -4.06
C GLY A 187 11.07 5.07 -2.97
N VAL A 188 10.05 4.33 -2.53
CA VAL A 188 10.15 3.27 -1.54
C VAL A 188 9.71 1.93 -2.12
N VAL A 189 9.96 0.84 -1.41
CA VAL A 189 9.52 -0.51 -1.77
C VAL A 189 8.11 -0.74 -1.25
N GLY A 190 7.16 -1.09 -2.13
CA GLY A 190 5.78 -1.39 -1.74
C GLY A 190 5.30 -2.69 -2.37
N LEU A 191 4.86 -3.64 -1.56
CA LEU A 191 4.35 -4.93 -2.02
C LEU A 191 2.85 -5.05 -1.78
N LYS A 192 2.10 -5.39 -2.81
CA LYS A 192 0.78 -5.99 -2.71
C LYS A 192 0.94 -7.51 -2.79
N PRO A 193 0.70 -8.27 -1.71
CA PRO A 193 0.82 -9.73 -1.77
C PRO A 193 -0.31 -10.35 -2.59
N THR A 194 -0.22 -11.64 -2.84
CA THR A 194 -1.31 -12.44 -3.42
C THR A 194 -2.58 -12.24 -2.60
N TYR A 195 -3.73 -12.12 -3.26
CA TYR A 195 -5.02 -12.06 -2.59
C TYR A 195 -5.22 -13.28 -1.68
N GLY A 196 -5.45 -13.02 -0.39
CA GLY A 196 -5.56 -14.06 0.64
C GLY A 196 -4.24 -14.48 1.30
N ARG A 197 -3.07 -13.95 0.90
CA ARG A 197 -1.80 -14.18 1.64
C ARG A 197 -1.82 -13.55 3.02
N VAL A 198 -2.45 -12.38 3.14
CA VAL A 198 -2.62 -11.61 4.38
C VAL A 198 -4.10 -11.48 4.69
N SER A 199 -4.48 -11.73 5.95
CA SER A 199 -5.86 -11.57 6.40
C SER A 199 -6.34 -10.13 6.26
N ARG A 200 -7.59 -9.96 5.83
CA ARG A 200 -8.30 -8.68 5.74
C ARG A 200 -9.18 -8.39 6.97
N PHE A 201 -9.20 -9.27 7.97
CA PHE A 201 -9.96 -9.02 9.19
C PHE A 201 -9.42 -7.79 9.91
N GLY A 202 -10.31 -6.80 10.12
CA GLY A 202 -9.95 -5.50 10.68
C GLY A 202 -9.42 -4.48 9.66
N LEU A 203 -9.38 -4.80 8.36
CA LEU A 203 -9.27 -3.80 7.30
C LEU A 203 -10.66 -3.24 7.00
N VAL A 204 -10.84 -1.92 7.09
CA VAL A 204 -12.09 -1.28 6.69
C VAL A 204 -12.25 -1.44 5.18
N ALA A 205 -13.30 -2.17 4.78
CA ALA A 205 -13.46 -2.62 3.41
C ALA A 205 -13.83 -1.48 2.44
N PHE A 206 -13.07 -1.39 1.35
CA PHE A 206 -13.45 -0.65 0.15
C PHE A 206 -14.09 -1.62 -0.87
N ALA A 207 -13.32 -2.53 -1.45
CA ALA A 207 -13.77 -3.53 -2.39
C ALA A 207 -13.27 -4.92 -1.95
N SER A 208 -14.15 -5.68 -1.28
CA SER A 208 -13.77 -6.91 -0.55
C SER A 208 -13.13 -7.98 -1.42
N SER A 209 -13.41 -8.01 -2.73
CA SER A 209 -12.81 -8.98 -3.66
C SER A 209 -11.44 -8.54 -4.22
N LEU A 210 -10.95 -7.35 -3.82
CA LEU A 210 -9.72 -6.74 -4.35
C LEU A 210 -8.77 -6.28 -3.25
N ASP A 211 -9.29 -5.81 -2.11
CA ASP A 211 -8.51 -5.23 -1.01
C ASP A 211 -7.44 -6.19 -0.49
N GLN A 212 -6.21 -5.70 -0.30
CA GLN A 212 -5.14 -6.44 0.34
C GLN A 212 -4.25 -5.50 1.17
N ILE A 213 -3.84 -5.93 2.36
CA ILE A 213 -2.83 -5.21 3.17
C ILE A 213 -1.45 -5.57 2.65
N GLY A 214 -0.56 -4.57 2.54
CA GLY A 214 0.80 -4.76 2.10
C GLY A 214 1.82 -3.86 2.82
N PRO A 215 3.08 -4.33 2.97
CA PRO A 215 4.16 -3.58 3.60
C PRO A 215 4.76 -2.54 2.65
N MET A 216 5.23 -1.44 3.25
CA MET A 216 6.07 -0.42 2.60
C MET A 216 7.31 -0.18 3.45
N THR A 217 8.48 -0.19 2.81
CA THR A 217 9.80 -0.15 3.47
C THR A 217 10.81 0.56 2.58
N ARG A 218 12.01 0.82 3.12
CA ARG A 218 13.11 1.36 2.31
C ARG A 218 13.78 0.30 1.46
N THR A 219 13.90 -0.93 1.98
CA THR A 219 14.64 -2.02 1.31
C THR A 219 13.73 -3.23 1.04
N VAL A 220 14.13 -4.02 0.05
CA VAL A 220 13.44 -5.26 -0.35
C VAL A 220 13.49 -6.31 0.78
N LYS A 221 14.61 -6.45 1.48
CA LYS A 221 14.72 -7.40 2.60
C LYS A 221 13.83 -7.03 3.79
N ASP A 222 13.74 -5.74 4.12
CA ASP A 222 12.85 -5.28 5.18
C ASP A 222 11.39 -5.53 4.81
N ASN A 223 11.02 -5.32 3.53
CA ASN A 223 9.69 -5.62 3.01
C ASN A 223 9.33 -7.10 3.16
N ALA A 224 10.27 -7.97 2.80
CA ALA A 224 10.13 -9.42 2.95
C ALA A 224 9.93 -9.83 4.42
N ARG A 225 10.70 -9.24 5.33
CA ARG A 225 10.60 -9.49 6.78
C ARG A 225 9.24 -9.07 7.35
N VAL A 226 8.72 -7.92 6.96
CA VAL A 226 7.40 -7.48 7.39
C VAL A 226 6.30 -8.37 6.80
N LEU A 227 6.41 -8.77 5.52
CA LEU A 227 5.47 -9.70 4.90
C LEU A 227 5.39 -11.05 5.63
N GLU A 228 6.53 -11.61 6.05
CA GLU A 228 6.55 -12.84 6.85
C GLU A 228 5.66 -12.73 8.08
N VAL A 229 5.79 -11.64 8.81
CA VAL A 229 5.08 -11.41 10.06
C VAL A 229 3.57 -11.32 9.85
N ILE A 230 3.12 -10.59 8.85
CA ILE A 230 1.69 -10.31 8.64
C ILE A 230 0.94 -11.40 7.88
N SER A 231 1.68 -12.34 7.22
CA SER A 231 1.11 -13.40 6.36
C SER A 231 0.52 -14.57 7.14
N GLY A 232 -0.29 -15.38 6.44
CA GLY A 232 -0.81 -16.66 6.89
C GLY A 232 -2.31 -16.66 7.19
N VAL A 233 -2.85 -17.85 7.36
CA VAL A 233 -4.29 -18.14 7.52
C VAL A 233 -4.86 -17.48 8.77
N ASP A 234 -6.14 -17.09 8.68
CA ASP A 234 -6.90 -16.48 9.77
C ASP A 234 -8.33 -17.04 9.78
N ALA A 235 -8.77 -17.55 10.93
CA ALA A 235 -10.12 -18.06 11.11
C ALA A 235 -11.22 -16.96 11.00
N HIS A 236 -10.86 -15.67 11.11
CA HIS A 236 -11.78 -14.56 10.96
C HIS A 236 -11.91 -14.08 9.49
N ASP A 237 -11.05 -14.55 8.59
CA ASP A 237 -11.10 -14.24 7.17
C ASP A 237 -11.05 -15.51 6.32
N MET A 238 -12.21 -15.95 5.86
CA MET A 238 -12.37 -17.17 5.03
C MET A 238 -11.69 -17.04 3.66
N THR A 239 -11.24 -15.86 3.26
CA THR A 239 -10.47 -15.68 2.02
C THR A 239 -8.97 -15.83 2.25
N SER A 240 -8.51 -15.89 3.50
CA SER A 240 -7.09 -16.16 3.80
C SER A 240 -6.72 -17.59 3.38
N ALA A 241 -5.65 -17.71 2.58
CA ALA A 241 -5.25 -18.95 1.96
C ALA A 241 -4.47 -19.85 2.94
N PRO A 242 -4.77 -21.16 3.01
CA PRO A 242 -4.04 -22.11 3.83
C PRO A 242 -2.74 -22.56 3.13
N VAL A 243 -1.88 -21.58 2.81
CA VAL A 243 -0.59 -21.78 2.14
C VAL A 243 0.51 -21.44 3.12
N GLU A 244 1.56 -22.25 3.14
CA GLU A 244 2.76 -22.03 3.95
C GLU A 244 3.34 -20.62 3.73
N VAL A 245 3.82 -20.03 4.81
CA VAL A 245 4.51 -18.73 4.78
C VAL A 245 6.01 -19.01 4.87
N PRO A 246 6.76 -18.79 3.78
CA PRO A 246 8.22 -18.93 3.82
C PRO A 246 8.87 -17.86 4.72
N GLU A 247 10.07 -18.13 5.20
CA GLU A 247 10.91 -17.09 5.79
C GLU A 247 11.54 -16.26 4.66
N PHE A 248 10.73 -15.40 4.03
CA PHE A 248 11.11 -14.64 2.83
C PHE A 248 12.45 -13.94 2.96
N SER A 249 12.70 -13.27 4.08
CA SER A 249 13.92 -12.50 4.32
C SER A 249 15.18 -13.37 4.36
N LYS A 250 15.05 -14.66 4.65
CA LYS A 250 16.18 -15.62 4.70
C LYS A 250 16.43 -16.32 3.37
N ILE A 251 15.39 -16.51 2.55
CA ILE A 251 15.49 -17.28 1.31
C ILE A 251 15.79 -16.41 0.08
N ILE A 252 15.77 -15.09 0.20
CA ILE A 252 16.14 -14.17 -0.89
C ILE A 252 17.62 -14.37 -1.23
N THR A 253 17.88 -14.80 -2.46
CA THR A 253 19.21 -15.01 -3.00
C THR A 253 19.63 -13.90 -3.97
N GLY A 254 18.65 -13.28 -4.64
CA GLY A 254 18.89 -12.38 -5.76
C GLY A 254 19.32 -13.12 -7.04
N ASP A 255 19.16 -14.43 -7.12
CA ASP A 255 19.48 -15.18 -8.33
C ASP A 255 18.39 -15.00 -9.38
N VAL A 256 18.78 -14.40 -10.52
CA VAL A 256 17.90 -14.18 -11.68
C VAL A 256 18.35 -14.98 -12.90
N LYS A 257 19.43 -15.76 -12.80
CA LYS A 257 19.96 -16.54 -13.92
C LYS A 257 18.94 -17.57 -14.42
N GLY A 258 18.62 -17.46 -15.71
CA GLY A 258 17.66 -18.36 -16.36
C GLY A 258 16.21 -18.07 -16.05
N LYS A 259 15.88 -17.10 -15.16
CA LYS A 259 14.50 -16.67 -14.95
C LYS A 259 13.96 -16.00 -16.22
N LYS A 260 12.74 -16.37 -16.58
CA LYS A 260 12.05 -15.80 -17.77
C LYS A 260 11.20 -14.60 -17.34
N ILE A 261 11.48 -13.47 -17.96
CA ILE A 261 10.84 -12.17 -17.72
C ILE A 261 9.97 -11.82 -18.92
N ALA A 262 8.67 -11.62 -18.72
CA ALA A 262 7.74 -11.16 -19.71
C ALA A 262 7.58 -9.63 -19.67
N LEU A 263 7.62 -8.98 -20.83
CA LEU A 263 7.37 -7.55 -21.01
C LEU A 263 6.07 -7.35 -21.81
N PRO A 264 4.93 -7.03 -21.15
CA PRO A 264 3.71 -6.74 -21.89
C PRO A 264 3.86 -5.48 -22.73
N LYS A 265 3.67 -5.57 -24.06
CA LYS A 265 3.76 -4.40 -24.95
C LYS A 265 2.76 -3.29 -24.58
N GLU A 266 1.62 -3.66 -23.99
CA GLU A 266 0.59 -2.72 -23.53
C GLU A 266 1.10 -1.82 -22.36
N TYR A 267 2.07 -2.30 -21.59
CA TYR A 267 2.65 -1.54 -20.46
C TYR A 267 3.68 -0.49 -20.92
N PHE A 268 4.06 -0.50 -22.20
CA PHE A 268 5.00 0.44 -22.82
C PHE A 268 4.36 1.23 -23.98
N GLY A 269 3.03 1.20 -24.08
CA GLY A 269 2.25 1.84 -25.12
C GLY A 269 2.17 3.37 -25.02
N ALA A 270 1.24 3.95 -25.78
CA ALA A 270 0.93 5.38 -25.73
C ALA A 270 0.38 5.77 -24.33
N GLY A 271 0.75 6.98 -23.85
CA GLY A 271 0.34 7.47 -22.53
C GLY A 271 1.32 7.17 -21.41
N ILE A 272 2.35 6.37 -21.64
CA ILE A 272 3.45 6.18 -20.69
C ILE A 272 4.57 7.17 -21.01
N ASP A 273 5.02 7.91 -20.00
CA ASP A 273 6.11 8.90 -20.11
C ASP A 273 7.41 8.21 -20.60
N GLU A 274 8.11 8.84 -21.53
CA GLU A 274 9.34 8.27 -22.12
C GLU A 274 10.46 8.10 -21.11
N ASP A 275 10.58 8.99 -20.09
CA ASP A 275 11.57 8.83 -19.02
C ASP A 275 11.23 7.62 -18.16
N VAL A 276 9.94 7.36 -17.92
CA VAL A 276 9.48 6.17 -17.19
C VAL A 276 9.78 4.89 -17.97
N LYS A 277 9.42 4.86 -19.28
CA LYS A 277 9.76 3.71 -20.16
C LYS A 277 11.25 3.42 -20.14
N LYS A 278 12.06 4.47 -20.34
CA LYS A 278 13.51 4.36 -20.39
C LYS A 278 14.07 3.77 -19.10
N ALA A 279 13.67 4.31 -17.92
CA ALA A 279 14.17 3.85 -16.64
C ALA A 279 13.86 2.37 -16.38
N VAL A 280 12.63 1.93 -16.69
CA VAL A 280 12.23 0.53 -16.53
C VAL A 280 12.96 -0.38 -17.52
N LEU A 281 13.07 0.00 -18.81
CA LEU A 281 13.77 -0.80 -19.81
C LEU A 281 15.27 -0.89 -19.54
N ASP A 282 15.90 0.14 -18.99
CA ASP A 282 17.31 0.09 -18.57
C ASP A 282 17.48 -0.89 -17.39
N GLY A 283 16.52 -0.92 -16.46
CA GLY A 283 16.48 -1.93 -15.39
C GLY A 283 16.31 -3.35 -15.90
N VAL A 284 15.45 -3.54 -16.90
CA VAL A 284 15.27 -4.85 -17.57
C VAL A 284 16.54 -5.32 -18.25
N LYS A 285 17.22 -4.43 -19.00
CA LYS A 285 18.53 -4.75 -19.64
C LYS A 285 19.59 -5.15 -18.60
N TYR A 286 19.57 -4.50 -17.44
CA TYR A 286 20.48 -4.93 -16.35
C TYR A 286 20.17 -6.35 -15.91
N LEU A 287 18.89 -6.71 -15.65
CA LEU A 287 18.52 -8.07 -15.27
C LEU A 287 18.89 -9.10 -16.35
N GLU A 288 18.74 -8.74 -17.63
CA GLU A 288 19.19 -9.56 -18.76
C GLU A 288 20.70 -9.78 -18.73
N SER A 289 21.48 -8.73 -18.41
CA SER A 289 22.94 -8.84 -18.25
C SER A 289 23.35 -9.76 -17.09
N GLN A 290 22.47 -9.96 -16.10
CA GLN A 290 22.64 -10.90 -14.98
C GLN A 290 22.17 -12.33 -15.33
N GLY A 291 21.75 -12.57 -16.58
CA GLY A 291 21.41 -13.89 -17.09
C GLY A 291 19.92 -14.22 -17.08
N ALA A 292 19.03 -13.27 -16.84
CA ALA A 292 17.62 -13.42 -17.08
C ALA A 292 17.32 -13.48 -18.59
N ILE A 293 16.22 -14.13 -18.96
CA ILE A 293 15.73 -14.25 -20.35
C ILE A 293 14.53 -13.32 -20.48
N VAL A 294 14.60 -12.35 -21.38
CA VAL A 294 13.57 -11.32 -21.53
C VAL A 294 12.86 -11.45 -22.89
N GLU A 295 11.53 -11.49 -22.87
CA GLU A 295 10.73 -11.61 -24.09
C GLU A 295 9.49 -10.69 -24.02
N GLU A 296 9.09 -10.15 -25.17
CA GLU A 296 7.85 -9.37 -25.30
C GLU A 296 6.62 -10.28 -25.36
N VAL A 297 5.56 -9.90 -24.63
CA VAL A 297 4.29 -10.61 -24.59
C VAL A 297 3.11 -9.64 -24.79
N SER A 298 1.89 -10.17 -24.83
CA SER A 298 0.66 -9.36 -24.91
C SER A 298 -0.33 -9.74 -23.80
N LEU A 299 -0.95 -8.71 -23.20
CA LEU A 299 -2.06 -8.80 -22.22
C LEU A 299 -3.28 -8.01 -22.77
N PRO A 300 -3.93 -8.48 -23.85
CA PRO A 300 -4.89 -7.69 -24.62
C PRO A 300 -6.13 -7.25 -23.84
N SER A 301 -6.55 -7.99 -22.81
CA SER A 301 -7.72 -7.63 -22.01
C SER A 301 -7.47 -6.43 -21.08
N THR A 302 -6.21 -5.97 -20.95
CA THR A 302 -5.89 -4.79 -20.10
C THR A 302 -6.46 -3.48 -20.65
N ASP A 303 -6.81 -3.38 -21.92
CA ASP A 303 -7.50 -2.23 -22.51
C ASP A 303 -8.86 -1.92 -21.83
N HIS A 304 -9.46 -2.91 -21.19
CA HIS A 304 -10.77 -2.79 -20.52
C HIS A 304 -10.67 -2.62 -18.99
N VAL A 305 -9.46 -2.56 -18.45
CA VAL A 305 -9.25 -2.69 -17.01
C VAL A 305 -9.86 -1.56 -16.20
N ILE A 306 -9.74 -0.31 -16.65
CA ILE A 306 -10.25 0.86 -15.92
C ILE A 306 -11.76 0.76 -15.74
N SER A 307 -12.51 0.60 -16.84
CA SER A 307 -13.97 0.50 -16.80
C SER A 307 -14.44 -0.69 -15.96
N THR A 308 -13.79 -1.84 -16.10
CA THR A 308 -14.11 -3.06 -15.35
C THR A 308 -13.90 -2.87 -13.85
N TYR A 309 -12.76 -2.29 -13.46
CA TYR A 309 -12.45 -2.01 -12.07
C TYR A 309 -13.46 -1.07 -11.42
N TYR A 310 -13.75 0.07 -12.06
CA TYR A 310 -14.65 1.06 -11.46
C TYR A 310 -16.08 0.58 -11.32
N VAL A 311 -16.54 -0.30 -12.20
CA VAL A 311 -17.84 -0.97 -12.04
C VAL A 311 -17.82 -1.90 -10.82
N ILE A 312 -16.83 -2.80 -10.70
CA ILE A 312 -16.75 -3.77 -9.61
C ILE A 312 -16.48 -3.09 -8.28
N ALA A 313 -15.45 -2.24 -8.22
CA ALA A 313 -15.04 -1.58 -6.99
C ALA A 313 -16.13 -0.65 -6.44
N SER A 314 -16.83 0.10 -7.32
CA SER A 314 -17.95 0.96 -6.89
C SER A 314 -19.15 0.15 -6.41
N ALA A 315 -19.47 -0.96 -7.08
CA ALA A 315 -20.53 -1.87 -6.65
C ALA A 315 -20.26 -2.41 -5.23
N GLU A 316 -19.06 -2.90 -4.98
CA GLU A 316 -18.66 -3.41 -3.68
C GLU A 316 -18.59 -2.29 -2.62
N ALA A 317 -18.09 -1.11 -2.97
CA ALA A 317 -18.06 0.07 -2.11
C ALA A 317 -19.47 0.48 -1.66
N SER A 318 -20.44 0.52 -2.57
CA SER A 318 -21.82 0.88 -2.23
C SER A 318 -22.43 -0.06 -1.19
N SER A 319 -22.12 -1.36 -1.28
CA SER A 319 -22.54 -2.37 -0.31
C SER A 319 -21.75 -2.25 1.01
N ASN A 320 -20.43 -2.14 0.95
CA ASN A 320 -19.57 -2.08 2.13
C ASN A 320 -19.79 -0.82 2.97
N LEU A 321 -19.99 0.34 2.34
CA LEU A 321 -20.17 1.61 3.04
C LEU A 321 -21.63 1.86 3.50
N SER A 322 -22.55 0.95 3.22
CA SER A 322 -23.94 1.03 3.72
C SER A 322 -24.04 0.97 5.24
N ARG A 323 -23.04 0.38 5.89
CA ARG A 323 -22.96 0.23 7.37
C ARG A 323 -22.68 1.53 8.12
N PHE A 324 -22.19 2.56 7.45
CA PHE A 324 -21.92 3.87 8.05
C PHE A 324 -23.18 4.74 7.98
N ASP A 325 -24.01 4.66 9.00
CA ASP A 325 -25.37 5.18 9.05
C ASP A 325 -25.59 6.31 10.09
N GLY A 326 -24.53 6.61 10.92
CA GLY A 326 -24.64 7.60 11.99
C GLY A 326 -25.42 7.13 13.22
N ILE A 327 -25.74 5.83 13.33
CA ILE A 327 -26.49 5.25 14.44
C ILE A 327 -25.59 4.51 15.41
N ARG A 328 -24.74 3.62 14.90
CA ARG A 328 -23.95 2.69 15.72
C ARG A 328 -22.63 3.28 16.21
N TYR A 329 -21.95 4.04 15.37
CA TYR A 329 -20.62 4.61 15.65
C TYR A 329 -20.29 5.72 14.65
N GLY A 330 -19.26 6.52 14.98
CA GLY A 330 -18.79 7.61 14.13
C GLY A 330 -19.66 8.86 14.20
N TYR A 331 -19.46 9.75 13.22
CA TYR A 331 -20.16 11.01 13.11
C TYR A 331 -21.67 10.83 12.93
N ARG A 332 -22.47 11.62 13.65
CA ARG A 332 -23.90 11.80 13.45
C ARG A 332 -24.21 13.28 13.25
N SER A 333 -24.98 13.62 12.22
CA SER A 333 -25.39 15.01 12.00
C SER A 333 -26.18 15.54 13.19
N PRO A 334 -25.75 16.65 13.81
CA PRO A 334 -26.49 17.28 14.91
C PRO A 334 -27.80 17.94 14.43
N ASN A 335 -27.94 18.13 13.14
CA ASN A 335 -29.11 18.79 12.52
C ASN A 335 -30.21 17.80 12.11
N ALA A 336 -30.06 16.50 12.38
CA ALA A 336 -31.05 15.50 12.05
C ALA A 336 -32.15 15.45 13.12
N THR A 337 -33.40 15.55 12.71
CA THR A 337 -34.58 15.59 13.60
C THR A 337 -35.40 14.29 13.60
N ASN A 338 -35.14 13.41 12.64
CA ASN A 338 -35.83 12.11 12.50
C ASN A 338 -34.91 11.08 11.86
N LEU A 339 -35.32 9.81 11.80
CA LEU A 339 -34.54 8.71 11.31
C LEU A 339 -34.06 8.90 9.86
N GLU A 340 -34.94 9.34 8.97
CA GLU A 340 -34.60 9.59 7.58
C GLU A 340 -33.49 10.66 7.44
N GLU A 341 -33.63 11.74 8.21
CA GLU A 341 -32.62 12.79 8.23
C GLU A 341 -31.31 12.34 8.85
N ILE A 342 -31.31 11.44 9.84
CA ILE A 342 -30.06 10.84 10.37
C ILE A 342 -29.30 10.20 9.22
N TYR A 343 -29.93 9.32 8.44
CA TYR A 343 -29.26 8.69 7.29
C TYR A 343 -28.79 9.72 6.25
N LYS A 344 -29.69 10.58 5.79
CA LYS A 344 -29.40 11.51 4.68
C LYS A 344 -28.36 12.55 5.06
N LYS A 345 -28.54 13.25 6.18
CA LYS A 345 -27.65 14.33 6.61
C LYS A 345 -26.30 13.78 7.04
N THR A 346 -26.27 12.72 7.85
CA THR A 346 -25.00 12.14 8.31
C THR A 346 -24.12 11.68 7.14
N ARG A 347 -24.68 10.91 6.21
CA ARG A 347 -23.96 10.44 5.04
C ARG A 347 -23.60 11.58 4.08
N GLY A 348 -24.50 12.54 3.91
CA GLY A 348 -24.27 13.73 3.08
C GLY A 348 -23.16 14.64 3.59
N GLU A 349 -23.06 14.82 4.90
CA GLU A 349 -22.07 15.67 5.58
C GLU A 349 -20.76 14.93 5.90
N GLY A 350 -20.85 13.62 6.17
CA GLY A 350 -19.75 12.77 6.66
C GLY A 350 -18.88 12.20 5.55
N PHE A 351 -19.42 11.93 4.36
CA PHE A 351 -18.67 11.45 3.21
C PHE A 351 -18.22 12.57 2.29
N GLY A 352 -16.99 12.51 1.80
CA GLY A 352 -16.45 13.37 0.76
C GLY A 352 -17.05 13.11 -0.63
N ALA A 353 -16.69 13.95 -1.57
CA ALA A 353 -17.29 13.95 -2.91
C ALA A 353 -17.00 12.66 -3.70
N GLU A 354 -15.74 12.17 -3.67
CA GLU A 354 -15.35 10.96 -4.39
C GLU A 354 -16.04 9.70 -3.84
N VAL A 355 -16.10 9.56 -2.52
CA VAL A 355 -16.80 8.44 -1.87
C VAL A 355 -18.27 8.44 -2.23
N LYS A 356 -18.94 9.60 -2.20
CA LYS A 356 -20.35 9.74 -2.62
C LYS A 356 -20.53 9.35 -4.08
N ARG A 357 -19.64 9.77 -4.98
CA ARG A 357 -19.66 9.42 -6.41
C ARG A 357 -19.63 7.90 -6.60
N ARG A 358 -18.69 7.22 -5.92
CA ARG A 358 -18.55 5.75 -6.03
C ARG A 358 -19.72 5.00 -5.42
N ILE A 359 -20.28 5.46 -4.31
CA ILE A 359 -21.51 4.88 -3.73
C ILE A 359 -22.67 5.01 -4.72
N MET A 360 -22.85 6.16 -5.34
CA MET A 360 -23.93 6.38 -6.32
C MET A 360 -23.74 5.52 -7.57
N LEU A 361 -22.53 5.49 -8.13
CA LEU A 361 -22.21 4.64 -9.27
C LEU A 361 -22.44 3.16 -8.94
N GLY A 362 -21.98 2.69 -7.79
CA GLY A 362 -22.18 1.32 -7.34
C GLY A 362 -23.64 0.94 -7.17
N THR A 363 -24.42 1.84 -6.57
CA THR A 363 -25.88 1.65 -6.44
C THR A 363 -26.55 1.56 -7.79
N TYR A 364 -26.15 2.38 -8.76
CA TYR A 364 -26.67 2.36 -10.12
C TYR A 364 -26.36 1.03 -10.83
N VAL A 365 -25.11 0.59 -10.84
CA VAL A 365 -24.72 -0.63 -11.55
C VAL A 365 -25.25 -1.92 -10.91
N LEU A 366 -25.67 -1.87 -9.64
CA LEU A 366 -26.33 -2.99 -8.95
C LEU A 366 -27.86 -2.94 -9.05
N SER A 367 -28.45 -1.87 -9.61
CA SER A 367 -29.89 -1.72 -9.67
C SER A 367 -30.52 -2.65 -10.71
N SER A 368 -31.84 -2.92 -10.53
CA SER A 368 -32.60 -3.76 -11.44
C SER A 368 -32.53 -3.24 -12.88
N GLY A 369 -32.26 -4.14 -13.83
CA GLY A 369 -32.09 -3.82 -15.26
C GLY A 369 -30.66 -3.43 -15.65
N TYR A 370 -29.79 -3.04 -14.71
CA TYR A 370 -28.40 -2.68 -14.99
C TYR A 370 -27.38 -3.71 -14.50
N TYR A 371 -27.75 -4.55 -13.53
CA TYR A 371 -26.87 -5.58 -12.97
C TYR A 371 -26.24 -6.48 -14.03
N ASP A 372 -27.04 -7.07 -14.93
CA ASP A 372 -26.54 -7.95 -15.99
C ASP A 372 -25.71 -7.20 -17.03
N ALA A 373 -26.11 -5.98 -17.36
CA ALA A 373 -25.45 -5.16 -18.39
C ALA A 373 -24.08 -4.62 -17.93
N TYR A 374 -23.91 -4.35 -16.65
CA TYR A 374 -22.69 -3.74 -16.11
C TYR A 374 -21.93 -4.67 -15.18
N TYR A 375 -22.49 -5.01 -14.00
CA TYR A 375 -21.74 -5.74 -12.97
C TYR A 375 -21.36 -7.15 -13.41
N LYS A 376 -22.31 -7.91 -13.92
CA LYS A 376 -22.06 -9.27 -14.41
C LYS A 376 -21.09 -9.28 -15.58
N LYS A 377 -21.21 -8.33 -16.50
CA LYS A 377 -20.30 -8.19 -17.64
C LYS A 377 -18.89 -7.82 -17.17
N ALA A 378 -18.77 -6.92 -16.19
CA ALA A 378 -17.47 -6.58 -15.60
C ALA A 378 -16.79 -7.79 -14.93
N GLN A 379 -17.55 -8.66 -14.24
CA GLN A 379 -17.00 -9.90 -13.69
C GLN A 379 -16.53 -10.87 -14.78
N GLN A 380 -17.20 -10.93 -15.91
CA GLN A 380 -16.76 -11.72 -17.08
C GLN A 380 -15.45 -11.18 -17.66
N VAL A 381 -15.34 -9.86 -17.82
CA VAL A 381 -14.09 -9.22 -18.30
C VAL A 381 -12.96 -9.41 -17.29
N ARG A 382 -13.24 -9.33 -15.98
CA ARG A 382 -12.25 -9.68 -14.93
C ARG A 382 -11.68 -11.09 -15.14
N THR A 383 -12.53 -12.05 -15.52
CA THR A 383 -12.08 -13.41 -15.81
C THR A 383 -11.13 -13.45 -17.02
N LEU A 384 -11.41 -12.69 -18.09
CA LEU A 384 -10.53 -12.60 -19.25
C LEU A 384 -9.17 -11.96 -18.90
N ILE A 385 -9.18 -10.88 -18.10
CA ILE A 385 -7.94 -10.27 -17.61
C ILE A 385 -7.10 -11.29 -16.85
N LYS A 386 -7.72 -12.06 -15.94
CA LYS A 386 -7.01 -13.11 -15.22
C LYS A 386 -6.43 -14.19 -16.16
N GLN A 387 -7.19 -14.62 -17.16
CA GLN A 387 -6.76 -15.64 -18.13
C GLN A 387 -5.55 -15.19 -18.95
N ASP A 388 -5.44 -13.89 -19.32
CA ASP A 388 -4.26 -13.36 -20.00
C ASP A 388 -3.01 -13.54 -19.13
N PHE A 389 -3.08 -13.21 -17.84
CA PHE A 389 -1.97 -13.44 -16.91
C PHE A 389 -1.67 -14.92 -16.72
N ASP A 390 -2.70 -15.75 -16.51
CA ASP A 390 -2.53 -17.20 -16.33
C ASP A 390 -1.75 -17.80 -17.50
N LYS A 391 -2.09 -17.40 -18.76
CA LYS A 391 -1.41 -17.85 -19.97
C LYS A 391 0.06 -17.41 -20.02
N VAL A 392 0.37 -16.16 -19.69
CA VAL A 392 1.76 -15.69 -19.64
C VAL A 392 2.55 -16.47 -18.58
N PHE A 393 1.95 -16.73 -17.44
CA PHE A 393 2.60 -17.46 -16.37
C PHE A 393 2.74 -18.99 -16.61
N GLU A 394 2.23 -19.54 -17.70
CA GLU A 394 2.58 -20.91 -18.11
C GLU A 394 4.08 -21.02 -18.50
N GLU A 395 4.64 -19.94 -19.08
CA GLU A 395 6.00 -19.93 -19.63
C GLU A 395 6.97 -19.01 -18.87
N TYR A 396 6.48 -17.94 -18.22
CA TYR A 396 7.31 -16.92 -17.58
C TYR A 396 7.25 -16.98 -16.07
N ASP A 397 8.33 -16.55 -15.40
CA ASP A 397 8.43 -16.50 -13.94
C ASP A 397 7.87 -15.19 -13.38
N VAL A 398 8.15 -14.08 -14.05
CA VAL A 398 7.70 -12.74 -13.67
C VAL A 398 7.31 -11.90 -14.89
N ILE A 399 6.46 -10.92 -14.65
CA ILE A 399 6.13 -9.86 -15.59
C ILE A 399 6.73 -8.56 -15.04
N ILE A 400 7.36 -7.74 -15.88
CA ILE A 400 7.91 -6.44 -15.50
C ILE A 400 7.28 -5.33 -16.35
N GLY A 401 7.01 -4.19 -15.71
CA GLY A 401 6.55 -2.96 -16.35
C GLY A 401 6.70 -1.75 -15.42
N PRO A 402 6.34 -0.54 -15.86
CA PRO A 402 6.22 0.60 -14.99
C PRO A 402 5.15 0.39 -13.92
N THR A 403 5.35 0.98 -12.72
CA THR A 403 4.29 0.96 -11.69
C THR A 403 3.19 1.98 -12.01
N ALA A 404 3.57 3.15 -12.50
CA ALA A 404 2.65 4.22 -12.87
C ALA A 404 3.05 4.80 -14.25
N PRO A 405 2.10 5.39 -14.99
CA PRO A 405 2.39 5.94 -16.33
C PRO A 405 3.37 7.11 -16.32
N THR A 406 3.39 7.89 -15.24
CA THR A 406 4.19 9.10 -15.06
C THR A 406 4.86 9.11 -13.69
N VAL A 407 5.75 10.07 -13.44
CA VAL A 407 6.15 10.45 -12.09
C VAL A 407 5.02 11.20 -11.38
N ALA A 408 5.16 11.44 -10.08
CA ALA A 408 4.17 12.20 -9.30
C ALA A 408 3.84 13.54 -9.99
N PHE A 409 2.56 13.86 -10.10
CA PHE A 409 2.06 15.13 -10.63
C PHE A 409 1.93 16.19 -9.52
N ASN A 410 1.67 17.44 -9.88
CA ASN A 410 1.57 18.50 -8.88
C ASN A 410 0.23 18.44 -8.13
N ILE A 411 0.26 18.88 -6.88
CA ILE A 411 -0.94 19.00 -6.05
C ILE A 411 -1.94 19.93 -6.75
N GLY A 412 -3.20 19.52 -6.85
CA GLY A 412 -4.28 20.26 -7.50
C GLY A 412 -4.34 20.13 -9.03
N GLU A 413 -3.35 19.51 -9.67
CA GLU A 413 -3.27 19.43 -11.14
C GLU A 413 -4.40 18.59 -11.75
N GLU A 414 -4.79 17.50 -11.08
CA GLU A 414 -5.82 16.58 -11.57
C GLU A 414 -7.16 16.70 -10.84
N VAL A 415 -7.26 17.63 -9.89
CA VAL A 415 -8.51 17.85 -9.14
C VAL A 415 -9.61 18.30 -10.12
N GLY A 416 -10.71 17.54 -10.13
CA GLY A 416 -11.86 17.82 -11.00
C GLY A 416 -11.91 16.98 -12.28
N ASP A 417 -10.85 16.22 -12.61
CA ASP A 417 -10.86 15.25 -13.71
C ASP A 417 -10.69 13.81 -13.20
N PRO A 418 -11.77 13.12 -12.83
CA PRO A 418 -11.68 11.75 -12.32
C PRO A 418 -11.05 10.77 -13.30
N ILE A 419 -11.17 11.00 -14.61
CA ILE A 419 -10.66 10.08 -15.64
C ILE A 419 -9.13 10.09 -15.63
N LYS A 420 -8.50 11.27 -15.46
CA LYS A 420 -7.04 11.37 -15.33
C LYS A 420 -6.54 10.67 -14.08
N ILE A 421 -7.16 10.94 -12.92
CA ILE A 421 -6.80 10.28 -11.66
C ILE A 421 -6.90 8.76 -11.82
N TYR A 422 -7.94 8.27 -12.49
CA TYR A 422 -8.15 6.83 -12.71
C TYR A 422 -7.12 6.22 -13.67
N ALA A 423 -6.63 6.98 -14.64
CA ALA A 423 -5.60 6.52 -15.57
C ALA A 423 -4.24 6.27 -14.91
N ASN A 424 -3.95 6.90 -13.78
CA ASN A 424 -2.69 6.69 -13.04
C ASN A 424 -2.54 5.26 -12.50
N ASP A 425 -3.65 4.53 -12.31
CA ASP A 425 -3.67 3.17 -11.79
C ASP A 425 -3.77 2.10 -12.91
N ILE A 426 -3.72 2.49 -14.20
CA ILE A 426 -3.95 1.58 -15.34
C ILE A 426 -3.01 0.37 -15.34
N LEU A 427 -1.79 0.53 -14.84
CA LEU A 427 -0.76 -0.51 -14.81
C LEU A 427 -0.81 -1.38 -13.56
N THR A 428 -1.45 -0.90 -12.50
CA THR A 428 -1.53 -1.62 -11.20
C THR A 428 -2.84 -2.38 -11.03
N ILE A 429 -3.96 -1.84 -11.52
CA ILE A 429 -5.29 -2.45 -11.41
C ILE A 429 -5.35 -3.88 -11.97
N PRO A 430 -4.73 -4.22 -13.13
CA PRO A 430 -4.81 -5.58 -13.68
C PRO A 430 -4.34 -6.65 -12.69
N VAL A 431 -3.32 -6.32 -11.89
CA VAL A 431 -2.74 -7.21 -10.87
C VAL A 431 -3.72 -7.52 -9.74
N ASN A 432 -4.52 -6.50 -9.32
CA ASN A 432 -5.60 -6.70 -8.34
C ASN A 432 -6.73 -7.55 -8.93
N MET A 433 -7.14 -7.25 -10.17
CA MET A 433 -8.20 -7.96 -10.87
C MET A 433 -7.88 -9.46 -11.01
N ALA A 434 -6.62 -9.79 -11.26
CA ALA A 434 -6.14 -11.16 -11.37
C ALA A 434 -5.79 -11.82 -10.01
N GLY A 435 -5.79 -11.05 -8.90
CA GLY A 435 -5.45 -11.55 -7.56
C GLY A 435 -3.96 -11.85 -7.34
N LEU A 436 -3.08 -11.35 -8.20
CA LEU A 436 -1.65 -11.65 -8.24
C LEU A 436 -0.84 -10.81 -7.24
N PRO A 437 0.34 -11.28 -6.79
CA PRO A 437 1.27 -10.46 -6.06
C PRO A 437 2.01 -9.50 -7.00
N GLY A 438 2.32 -8.29 -6.53
CA GLY A 438 3.10 -7.31 -7.26
C GLY A 438 3.88 -6.39 -6.33
N ILE A 439 5.15 -6.16 -6.65
CA ILE A 439 6.04 -5.25 -5.89
C ILE A 439 6.41 -4.06 -6.77
N SER A 440 6.44 -2.88 -6.18
CA SER A 440 7.03 -1.68 -6.78
C SER A 440 8.35 -1.37 -6.08
N ILE A 441 9.39 -1.15 -6.88
CA ILE A 441 10.71 -0.75 -6.41
C ILE A 441 11.17 0.49 -7.18
N PRO A 442 11.92 1.42 -6.58
CA PRO A 442 12.47 2.56 -7.31
C PRO A 442 13.47 2.09 -8.36
N CYS A 443 13.37 2.61 -9.60
CA CYS A 443 14.24 2.27 -10.71
C CYS A 443 14.89 3.47 -11.41
N GLY A 444 14.57 4.70 -10.99
CA GLY A 444 15.13 5.92 -11.56
C GLY A 444 14.47 7.17 -11.01
N PHE A 445 14.80 8.29 -11.64
CA PHE A 445 14.24 9.60 -11.30
C PHE A 445 14.03 10.43 -12.57
N LYS A 446 12.96 11.24 -12.58
CA LYS A 446 12.77 12.37 -13.48
C LYS A 446 12.91 13.66 -12.67
N GLY A 447 14.04 14.34 -12.80
CA GLY A 447 14.40 15.40 -11.85
C GLY A 447 14.56 14.84 -10.44
N ASN A 448 13.77 15.33 -9.49
CA ASN A 448 13.76 14.82 -8.12
C ASN A 448 12.70 13.73 -7.88
N ARG A 449 11.74 13.55 -8.80
CA ARG A 449 10.61 12.64 -8.63
C ARG A 449 10.99 11.22 -8.99
N PRO A 450 10.76 10.25 -8.09
CA PRO A 450 11.11 8.85 -8.34
C PRO A 450 10.27 8.21 -9.44
N ILE A 451 10.83 7.18 -10.05
CA ILE A 451 10.18 6.27 -11.00
C ILE A 451 10.18 4.87 -10.39
N GLY A 452 9.04 4.18 -10.41
CA GLY A 452 8.90 2.81 -9.91
C GLY A 452 8.79 1.79 -11.04
N MET A 453 9.52 0.68 -10.88
CA MET A 453 9.37 -0.53 -11.67
C MET A 453 8.48 -1.52 -10.91
N GLN A 454 7.48 -2.08 -11.57
CA GLN A 454 6.60 -3.10 -11.03
C GLN A 454 7.05 -4.47 -11.49
N ILE A 455 7.17 -5.42 -10.56
CA ILE A 455 7.42 -6.83 -10.81
C ILE A 455 6.21 -7.61 -10.32
N ILE A 456 5.65 -8.48 -11.17
CA ILE A 456 4.44 -9.27 -10.90
C ILE A 456 4.80 -10.75 -11.03
N ALA A 457 4.31 -11.61 -10.15
CA ALA A 457 4.55 -13.06 -10.23
C ALA A 457 3.27 -13.88 -10.12
N LYS A 458 3.43 -15.20 -10.23
CA LYS A 458 2.37 -16.19 -10.02
C LYS A 458 1.76 -16.05 -8.61
N PRO A 459 0.51 -16.49 -8.40
CA PRO A 459 -0.06 -16.52 -7.06
C PRO A 459 0.87 -17.28 -6.09
N PHE A 460 1.10 -16.67 -4.93
CA PHE A 460 1.95 -17.19 -3.85
C PHE A 460 3.44 -17.37 -4.19
N ALA A 461 3.91 -16.76 -5.27
CA ALA A 461 5.32 -16.73 -5.66
C ALA A 461 6.02 -15.42 -5.25
N GLU A 462 5.70 -14.89 -4.07
CA GLU A 462 6.33 -13.66 -3.55
C GLU A 462 7.86 -13.82 -3.41
N SER A 463 8.37 -15.03 -3.16
CA SER A 463 9.82 -15.30 -3.14
C SER A 463 10.49 -14.95 -4.46
N THR A 464 9.86 -15.28 -5.59
CA THR A 464 10.38 -14.95 -6.92
C THR A 464 10.40 -13.45 -7.18
N LEU A 465 9.36 -12.72 -6.70
CA LEU A 465 9.37 -11.25 -6.75
C LEU A 465 10.56 -10.68 -5.99
N TYR A 466 10.76 -11.18 -4.78
CA TYR A 466 11.83 -10.69 -3.93
C TYR A 466 13.22 -10.98 -4.49
N ASP A 467 13.45 -12.14 -5.12
CA ASP A 467 14.73 -12.43 -5.77
C ASP A 467 15.05 -11.41 -6.87
N VAL A 468 14.09 -11.14 -7.77
CA VAL A 468 14.28 -10.19 -8.87
C VAL A 468 14.43 -8.76 -8.35
N ALA A 469 13.57 -8.36 -7.41
CA ALA A 469 13.62 -7.04 -6.80
C ALA A 469 14.95 -6.79 -6.05
N TYR A 470 15.39 -7.78 -5.29
CA TYR A 470 16.64 -7.70 -4.52
C TYR A 470 17.87 -7.63 -5.40
N ASN A 471 17.94 -8.46 -6.48
CA ASN A 471 19.03 -8.37 -7.46
C ASN A 471 19.18 -6.95 -8.01
N PHE A 472 18.05 -6.35 -8.40
CA PHE A 472 18.01 -4.99 -8.93
C PHE A 472 18.45 -3.96 -7.87
N GLU A 473 17.90 -4.04 -6.64
CA GLU A 473 18.19 -3.13 -5.53
C GLU A 473 19.68 -3.11 -5.21
N GLN A 474 20.34 -4.27 -5.16
CA GLN A 474 21.79 -4.37 -4.83
C GLN A 474 22.67 -3.64 -5.84
N HIS A 475 22.23 -3.49 -7.08
CA HIS A 475 23.00 -2.79 -8.10
C HIS A 475 22.74 -1.28 -8.08
N TYR A 476 21.46 -0.89 -8.04
CA TYR A 476 21.10 0.52 -8.23
C TYR A 476 21.08 1.33 -6.93
N ASN A 477 20.79 0.71 -5.79
CA ASN A 477 20.84 1.31 -4.45
C ASN A 477 20.15 2.69 -4.34
N LEU A 478 19.02 2.86 -5.03
CA LEU A 478 18.35 4.16 -5.18
C LEU A 478 17.67 4.66 -3.90
N HIS A 479 17.46 3.76 -2.93
CA HIS A 479 16.88 4.09 -1.62
C HIS A 479 17.80 4.93 -0.73
N ASP A 480 19.10 5.05 -1.08
CA ASP A 480 20.07 5.87 -0.34
C ASP A 480 20.03 7.36 -0.73
N LYS A 481 19.22 7.74 -1.72
CA LYS A 481 19.06 9.15 -2.09
C LYS A 481 18.55 9.95 -0.89
N LYS A 482 19.36 10.90 -0.42
CA LYS A 482 18.98 11.79 0.69
C LYS A 482 17.84 12.71 0.29
N ILE A 483 16.87 12.83 1.18
CA ILE A 483 15.74 13.76 1.08
C ILE A 483 16.00 14.87 2.10
N GLU A 484 16.05 16.10 1.63
CA GLU A 484 16.17 17.31 2.48
C GLU A 484 14.77 17.87 2.76
N LEU A 485 14.32 17.80 4.04
CA LEU A 485 13.01 18.26 4.50
C LEU A 485 13.14 19.35 5.56
#